data_8d7415400f4d94fdea6b61c638c0a6ca
#
_entry.id   8d7415400f4d94fdea6b61c638c0a6ca
#
_cell.length_a   1.000
_cell.length_b   1.000
_cell.length_c   1.000
_cell.angle_alpha   90.00
_cell.angle_beta   90.00
_cell.angle_gamma   90.00
#
_symmetry.space_group_name_H-M   'P 1'
#
loop_
_entity.id
_entity.type
_entity.pdbx_description
1 polymer ?
#
loop_
_entity_poly.entity_id
_entity_poly.type
_entity_poly.pdbx_seq_one_letter_code
_entity_poly.pdbx_strand_id
1 'polypeptide(L)'
;LIISKDSIGRASNLARLAPWLAGEDEIFLVVDEAHHSTAKTYRRVIDYVKDKVAHVKLIGLTATPFRTADNEQGLLARIYKDGMSGEQSKKNDIGIAYKIDLKELINRQILSHPHFETYYTDEEYGKDLGLEALESIQHLDTLSPELSQSIAESGPRNKLIVDTYVKKADEYGKTIVFAVNIDHAIALTKLFNKAGIKAAYVVSAIKDMGTGATISPKDNEKNLEAFRSGDVK
;
A
#
# COMPACT_ATOMS: atom_id res chain seq x y z
N LEU A 1 -13.58 -12.19 -15.65
CA LEU A 1 -13.35 -12.74 -14.30
C LEU A 1 -12.51 -11.79 -13.48
N ILE A 2 -12.92 -11.44 -12.27
CA ILE A 2 -12.17 -10.61 -11.32
C ILE A 2 -11.78 -11.48 -10.12
N ILE A 3 -10.49 -11.50 -9.77
CA ILE A 3 -9.96 -12.40 -8.74
C ILE A 3 -8.97 -11.64 -7.84
N SER A 4 -9.08 -11.84 -6.53
CA SER A 4 -8.08 -11.36 -5.59
C SER A 4 -6.81 -12.22 -5.66
N LYS A 5 -5.62 -11.58 -5.65
CA LYS A 5 -4.32 -12.26 -5.65
C LYS A 5 -4.16 -13.25 -4.50
N ASP A 6 -4.65 -12.89 -3.32
CA ASP A 6 -4.51 -13.70 -2.11
C ASP A 6 -5.36 -14.97 -2.17
N SER A 7 -6.48 -14.90 -2.89
CA SER A 7 -7.31 -16.06 -3.17
C SER A 7 -6.66 -16.98 -4.20
N ILE A 8 -6.16 -16.43 -5.32
CA ILE A 8 -5.68 -17.24 -6.45
C ILE A 8 -4.24 -17.72 -6.25
N GLY A 9 -3.44 -17.03 -5.45
CA GLY A 9 -2.03 -17.37 -5.25
C GLY A 9 -1.78 -18.71 -4.53
N ARG A 10 -2.81 -19.30 -3.94
CA ARG A 10 -2.74 -20.67 -3.37
C ARG A 10 -2.80 -21.68 -4.49
N ALA A 11 -1.89 -22.69 -4.48
CA ALA A 11 -1.83 -23.71 -5.52
C ALA A 11 -3.16 -24.44 -5.78
N SER A 12 -3.92 -24.71 -4.71
CA SER A 12 -5.25 -25.33 -4.79
C SER A 12 -6.28 -24.49 -5.54
N ASN A 13 -6.15 -23.16 -5.49
CA ASN A 13 -7.08 -22.26 -6.15
C ASN A 13 -6.67 -21.96 -7.59
N LEU A 14 -5.37 -22.03 -7.89
CA LEU A 14 -4.85 -21.78 -9.23
C LEU A 14 -5.48 -22.75 -10.26
N ALA A 15 -5.66 -24.02 -9.89
CA ALA A 15 -6.32 -25.03 -10.73
C ALA A 15 -7.78 -24.66 -11.07
N ARG A 16 -8.45 -23.84 -10.27
CA ARG A 16 -9.82 -23.38 -10.54
C ARG A 16 -9.91 -22.39 -11.72
N LEU A 17 -8.76 -21.88 -12.18
CA LEU A 17 -8.72 -21.08 -13.41
C LEU A 17 -8.82 -21.97 -14.66
N ALA A 18 -8.44 -23.24 -14.60
CA ALA A 18 -8.40 -24.10 -15.78
C ALA A 18 -9.69 -24.13 -16.59
N PRO A 19 -10.91 -24.21 -16.00
CA PRO A 19 -12.14 -24.17 -16.78
C PRO A 19 -12.39 -22.84 -17.50
N TRP A 20 -11.87 -21.74 -16.97
CA TRP A 20 -11.98 -20.40 -17.57
C TRP A 20 -10.99 -20.16 -18.70
N LEU A 21 -9.92 -20.94 -18.74
CA LEU A 21 -8.86 -20.85 -19.75
C LEU A 21 -9.03 -21.89 -20.84
N ALA A 22 -9.87 -22.91 -20.61
CA ALA A 22 -10.06 -24.01 -21.53
C ALA A 22 -10.76 -23.55 -22.82
N GLY A 23 -10.10 -23.78 -23.95
CA GLY A 23 -10.62 -23.44 -25.28
C GLY A 23 -10.42 -21.97 -25.70
N GLU A 24 -9.75 -21.18 -24.88
CA GLU A 24 -9.39 -19.81 -25.22
C GLU A 24 -8.04 -19.77 -25.94
N ASP A 25 -8.00 -19.19 -27.13
CA ASP A 25 -6.76 -19.02 -27.90
C ASP A 25 -6.03 -17.72 -27.52
N GLU A 26 -6.79 -16.69 -27.14
CA GLU A 26 -6.27 -15.39 -26.73
C GLU A 26 -7.00 -14.87 -25.49
N ILE A 27 -6.27 -14.32 -24.52
CA ILE A 27 -6.84 -13.63 -23.37
C ILE A 27 -6.10 -12.33 -23.03
N PHE A 28 -6.84 -11.41 -22.40
CA PHE A 28 -6.27 -10.23 -21.72
C PHE A 28 -6.15 -10.52 -20.23
N LEU A 29 -4.94 -10.54 -19.74
CA LEU A 29 -4.65 -10.64 -18.30
C LEU A 29 -4.30 -9.25 -17.77
N VAL A 30 -5.22 -8.66 -16.99
CA VAL A 30 -5.01 -7.35 -16.38
C VAL A 30 -4.62 -7.54 -14.92
N VAL A 31 -3.52 -6.92 -14.53
CA VAL A 31 -3.00 -6.94 -13.15
C VAL A 31 -3.06 -5.52 -12.61
N ASP A 32 -3.92 -5.32 -11.60
CA ASP A 32 -3.95 -4.08 -10.83
C ASP A 32 -2.83 -4.06 -9.80
N GLU A 33 -2.34 -2.87 -9.45
CA GLU A 33 -1.12 -2.67 -8.63
C GLU A 33 0.08 -3.48 -9.16
N ALA A 34 0.30 -3.37 -10.46
CA ALA A 34 1.25 -4.19 -11.21
C ALA A 34 2.70 -4.09 -10.73
N HIS A 35 3.03 -3.05 -9.95
CA HIS A 35 4.34 -2.94 -9.29
C HIS A 35 4.61 -4.11 -8.32
N HIS A 36 3.59 -4.83 -7.88
CA HIS A 36 3.74 -6.05 -7.08
C HIS A 36 3.99 -7.32 -7.92
N SER A 37 3.97 -7.24 -9.25
CA SER A 37 4.10 -8.42 -10.12
C SER A 37 5.45 -9.13 -10.04
N THR A 38 6.48 -8.49 -9.47
CA THR A 38 7.78 -9.11 -9.18
C THR A 38 7.68 -10.17 -8.08
N ALA A 39 6.67 -10.13 -7.22
CA ALA A 39 6.47 -11.10 -6.16
C ALA A 39 6.13 -12.50 -6.72
N LYS A 40 6.66 -13.56 -6.07
CA LYS A 40 6.51 -14.96 -6.48
C LYS A 40 5.06 -15.37 -6.73
N THR A 41 4.11 -14.85 -5.94
CA THR A 41 2.69 -15.18 -6.05
C THR A 41 2.11 -14.69 -7.38
N TYR A 42 2.40 -13.43 -7.76
CA TYR A 42 1.94 -12.88 -9.03
C TYR A 42 2.56 -13.61 -10.22
N ARG A 43 3.89 -13.82 -10.19
CA ARG A 43 4.58 -14.55 -11.27
C ARG A 43 4.00 -15.94 -11.47
N ARG A 44 3.73 -16.68 -10.41
CA ARG A 44 3.08 -18.00 -10.50
C ARG A 44 1.75 -17.96 -11.25
N VAL A 45 0.92 -16.95 -10.99
CA VAL A 45 -0.37 -16.78 -11.67
C VAL A 45 -0.16 -16.44 -13.14
N ILE A 46 0.71 -15.49 -13.43
CA ILE A 46 1.03 -15.06 -14.80
C ILE A 46 1.58 -16.24 -15.61
N ASP A 47 2.54 -16.99 -15.06
CA ASP A 47 3.15 -18.14 -15.71
C ASP A 47 2.11 -19.24 -15.94
N TYR A 48 1.26 -19.54 -14.96
CA TYR A 48 0.18 -20.52 -15.10
C TYR A 48 -0.79 -20.20 -16.24
N VAL A 49 -1.16 -18.93 -16.39
CA VAL A 49 -2.03 -18.49 -17.47
C VAL A 49 -1.32 -18.58 -18.83
N LYS A 50 -0.07 -18.16 -18.90
CA LYS A 50 0.77 -18.26 -20.12
C LYS A 50 1.02 -19.72 -20.56
N ASP A 51 1.07 -20.65 -19.62
CA ASP A 51 1.20 -22.08 -19.92
C ASP A 51 -0.09 -22.71 -20.48
N LYS A 52 -1.23 -22.11 -20.29
CA LYS A 52 -2.54 -22.66 -20.66
C LYS A 52 -3.15 -22.01 -21.88
N VAL A 53 -2.75 -20.80 -22.24
CA VAL A 53 -3.30 -20.03 -23.34
C VAL A 53 -2.17 -19.62 -24.29
N ALA A 54 -2.38 -19.81 -25.59
CA ALA A 54 -1.35 -19.55 -26.59
C ALA A 54 -0.97 -18.07 -26.71
N HIS A 55 -1.97 -17.19 -26.61
CA HIS A 55 -1.77 -15.75 -26.74
C HIS A 55 -2.32 -15.00 -25.50
N VAL A 56 -1.39 -14.54 -24.63
CA VAL A 56 -1.73 -13.78 -23.44
C VAL A 56 -1.25 -12.34 -23.60
N LYS A 57 -2.19 -11.40 -23.68
CA LYS A 57 -1.92 -9.96 -23.61
C LYS A 57 -1.92 -9.52 -22.16
N LEU A 58 -0.73 -9.29 -21.60
CA LEU A 58 -0.53 -8.90 -20.22
C LEU A 58 -0.53 -7.38 -20.09
N ILE A 59 -1.44 -6.84 -19.28
CA ILE A 59 -1.59 -5.41 -19.02
C ILE A 59 -1.39 -5.17 -17.52
N GLY A 60 -0.49 -4.27 -17.17
CA GLY A 60 -0.26 -3.83 -15.79
C GLY A 60 -0.81 -2.42 -15.58
N LEU A 61 -1.59 -2.24 -14.52
CA LEU A 61 -2.05 -0.93 -14.05
C LEU A 61 -1.31 -0.60 -12.76
N THR A 62 -0.72 0.58 -12.67
CA THR A 62 -0.04 1.04 -11.45
C THR A 62 0.16 2.55 -11.44
N ALA A 63 0.07 3.16 -10.28
CA ALA A 63 0.46 4.56 -10.07
C ALA A 63 1.99 4.71 -9.92
N THR A 64 2.70 3.63 -9.55
CA THR A 64 4.14 3.63 -9.23
C THR A 64 4.86 2.52 -10.01
N PRO A 65 5.14 2.73 -11.33
CA PRO A 65 5.74 1.70 -12.18
C PRO A 65 7.20 1.40 -11.83
N PHE A 66 7.82 2.23 -11.00
CA PHE A 66 9.21 2.08 -10.58
C PHE A 66 9.24 1.66 -9.11
N ARG A 67 9.97 0.60 -8.82
CA ARG A 67 10.28 0.21 -7.44
C ARG A 67 11.61 0.84 -7.04
N THR A 68 11.67 1.29 -5.80
CA THR A 68 12.86 1.91 -5.20
C THR A 68 13.97 0.89 -4.91
N ALA A 69 13.62 -0.39 -4.75
CA ALA A 69 14.61 -1.43 -4.50
C ALA A 69 15.51 -1.69 -5.74
N ASP A 70 16.79 -1.42 -5.60
CA ASP A 70 17.77 -1.52 -6.68
C ASP A 70 17.84 -2.90 -7.34
N ASN A 71 17.67 -3.97 -6.58
CA ASN A 71 17.66 -5.35 -7.05
C ASN A 71 16.40 -5.73 -7.85
N GLU A 72 15.34 -4.94 -7.78
CA GLU A 72 14.07 -5.15 -8.49
C GLU A 72 13.91 -4.21 -9.69
N GLN A 73 14.83 -3.25 -9.86
CA GLN A 73 14.83 -2.35 -11.00
C GLN A 73 14.98 -3.16 -12.30
N GLY A 74 14.09 -2.95 -13.23
CA GLY A 74 14.04 -3.67 -14.50
C GLY A 74 13.35 -5.05 -14.46
N LEU A 75 13.06 -5.64 -13.29
CA LEU A 75 12.27 -6.88 -13.24
C LEU A 75 10.84 -6.68 -13.71
N LEU A 76 10.21 -5.59 -13.30
CA LEU A 76 8.87 -5.24 -13.73
C LEU A 76 8.80 -5.05 -15.25
N ALA A 77 9.78 -4.33 -15.83
CA ALA A 77 9.90 -4.14 -17.26
C ALA A 77 10.06 -5.48 -18.02
N ARG A 78 10.76 -6.47 -17.45
CA ARG A 78 10.88 -7.79 -18.04
C ARG A 78 9.57 -8.57 -18.10
N ILE A 79 8.71 -8.39 -17.09
CA ILE A 79 7.40 -9.05 -17.02
C ILE A 79 6.44 -8.49 -18.09
N TYR A 80 6.50 -7.17 -18.34
CA TYR A 80 5.58 -6.46 -19.24
C TYR A 80 6.21 -6.08 -20.60
N LYS A 81 7.40 -6.57 -20.92
CA LYS A 81 8.19 -6.15 -22.09
C LYS A 81 7.66 -6.63 -23.44
N ASP A 82 6.91 -7.70 -23.48
CA ASP A 82 6.56 -8.41 -24.74
C ASP A 82 5.54 -7.67 -25.63
N GLY A 83 5.13 -6.45 -25.29
CA GLY A 83 4.14 -5.68 -26.05
C GLY A 83 4.65 -4.40 -26.75
N MET A 84 5.89 -4.00 -26.52
CA MET A 84 6.41 -2.71 -27.03
C MET A 84 7.57 -2.89 -28.02
N SER A 85 7.24 -3.32 -29.22
CA SER A 85 8.06 -3.10 -30.41
C SER A 85 7.65 -1.77 -31.06
N GLY A 86 8.27 -0.67 -30.68
CA GLY A 86 8.02 0.63 -31.29
C GLY A 86 9.11 1.64 -30.95
N GLU A 87 9.53 2.41 -31.96
CA GLU A 87 10.62 3.40 -31.93
C GLU A 87 10.46 4.56 -30.92
N GLN A 88 9.50 4.51 -30.00
CA GLN A 88 9.19 5.60 -29.06
C GLN A 88 9.65 5.37 -27.62
N SER A 89 10.40 4.34 -27.31
CA SER A 89 10.90 4.18 -25.95
C SER A 89 12.09 5.10 -25.68
N LYS A 90 11.81 6.25 -25.11
CA LYS A 90 12.83 6.99 -24.37
C LYS A 90 13.41 6.01 -23.34
N LYS A 91 14.72 6.00 -23.16
CA LYS A 91 15.52 5.02 -22.40
C LYS A 91 14.98 4.69 -20.98
N ASN A 92 14.07 5.50 -20.44
CA ASN A 92 13.49 5.40 -19.10
C ASN A 92 12.00 4.96 -19.06
N ASP A 93 11.32 4.82 -20.23
CA ASP A 93 9.88 4.48 -20.30
C ASP A 93 9.65 3.09 -20.91
N ILE A 94 10.62 2.18 -20.79
CA ILE A 94 10.53 0.83 -21.36
C ILE A 94 9.36 0.09 -20.72
N GLY A 95 8.33 -0.23 -21.51
CA GLY A 95 7.17 -1.02 -21.08
C GLY A 95 5.95 -0.20 -20.66
N ILE A 96 6.00 1.13 -20.65
CA ILE A 96 4.86 1.98 -20.31
C ILE A 96 4.10 2.33 -21.58
N ALA A 97 2.90 1.75 -21.76
CA ALA A 97 2.03 2.01 -22.90
C ALA A 97 1.28 3.34 -22.80
N TYR A 98 0.91 3.73 -21.59
CA TYR A 98 0.21 4.98 -21.30
C TYR A 98 0.60 5.51 -19.92
N LYS A 99 0.80 6.82 -19.83
CA LYS A 99 1.09 7.53 -18.60
C LYS A 99 0.36 8.87 -18.58
N ILE A 100 -0.19 9.21 -17.45
CA ILE A 100 -0.72 10.54 -17.17
C ILE A 100 0.02 11.11 -15.96
N ASP A 101 0.47 12.36 -16.06
CA ASP A 101 1.19 12.99 -14.96
C ASP A 101 0.25 13.46 -13.85
N LEU A 102 0.72 13.37 -12.60
CA LEU A 102 -0.01 13.84 -11.42
C LEU A 102 -0.47 15.28 -11.57
N LYS A 103 0.38 16.15 -12.11
CA LYS A 103 0.06 17.56 -12.37
C LYS A 103 -1.13 17.73 -13.32
N GLU A 104 -1.23 16.89 -14.35
CA GLU A 104 -2.35 16.90 -15.28
C GLU A 104 -3.66 16.44 -14.61
N LEU A 105 -3.59 15.41 -13.76
CA LEU A 105 -4.75 14.95 -12.99
C LEU A 105 -5.28 16.02 -12.02
N ILE A 106 -4.37 16.78 -11.39
CA ILE A 106 -4.72 17.92 -10.55
C ILE A 106 -5.36 19.04 -11.39
N ASN A 107 -4.75 19.39 -12.53
CA ASN A 107 -5.28 20.44 -13.42
C ASN A 107 -6.65 20.09 -13.97
N ARG A 108 -6.93 18.82 -14.22
CA ARG A 108 -8.26 18.29 -14.63
C ARG A 108 -9.24 18.18 -13.46
N GLN A 109 -8.88 18.57 -12.26
CA GLN A 109 -9.70 18.44 -11.04
C GLN A 109 -10.12 17.00 -10.71
N ILE A 110 -9.38 16.01 -11.22
CA ILE A 110 -9.56 14.59 -10.87
C ILE A 110 -8.95 14.33 -9.49
N LEU A 111 -7.82 14.96 -9.20
CA LEU A 111 -7.16 14.95 -7.89
C LEU A 111 -7.17 16.34 -7.29
N SER A 112 -7.29 16.42 -5.98
CA SER A 112 -7.17 17.67 -5.22
C SER A 112 -5.73 18.19 -5.22
N HIS A 113 -5.57 19.49 -5.02
CA HIS A 113 -4.27 20.11 -4.78
C HIS A 113 -3.73 19.66 -3.42
N PRO A 114 -2.57 18.99 -3.35
CA PRO A 114 -1.95 18.65 -2.08
C PRO A 114 -1.32 19.91 -1.46
N HIS A 115 -1.50 20.06 -0.15
CA HIS A 115 -0.74 20.97 0.68
C HIS A 115 0.11 20.15 1.65
N PHE A 116 1.42 20.39 1.65
CA PHE A 116 2.36 19.60 2.45
C PHE A 116 2.87 20.44 3.63
N GLU A 117 2.73 19.90 4.83
CA GLU A 117 3.31 20.44 6.04
C GLU A 117 4.21 19.39 6.66
N THR A 118 5.40 19.78 7.09
CA THR A 118 6.35 18.88 7.72
C THR A 118 6.66 19.36 9.13
N TYR A 119 6.53 18.45 10.09
CA TYR A 119 6.80 18.71 11.49
C TYR A 119 7.93 17.80 11.96
N TYR A 120 8.87 18.36 12.70
CA TYR A 120 10.05 17.67 13.19
C TYR A 120 10.01 17.55 14.71
N THR A 121 10.59 16.49 15.23
CA THR A 121 10.94 16.33 16.64
C THR A 121 12.47 16.36 16.76
N ASP A 122 12.97 16.69 17.96
CA ASP A 122 14.41 16.63 18.24
C ASP A 122 14.90 15.18 18.47
N GLU A 123 14.00 14.20 18.35
CA GLU A 123 14.35 12.78 18.49
C GLU A 123 14.95 12.25 17.19
N GLU A 124 16.09 11.61 17.31
CA GLU A 124 16.75 10.91 16.22
C GLU A 124 16.49 9.41 16.34
N TYR A 125 15.80 8.86 15.36
CA TYR A 125 15.56 7.42 15.25
C TYR A 125 16.65 6.82 14.38
N GLY A 126 17.19 5.69 14.81
CA GLY A 126 18.08 4.90 13.96
C GLY A 126 19.58 5.19 14.10
N LYS A 127 20.02 5.95 15.11
CA LYS A 127 21.46 6.12 15.38
C LYS A 127 22.18 4.78 15.63
N ASP A 128 21.47 3.80 16.19
CA ASP A 128 21.99 2.48 16.53
C ASP A 128 21.42 1.37 15.63
N LEU A 129 20.91 1.72 14.43
CA LEU A 129 20.43 0.72 13.50
C LEU A 129 21.59 -0.14 13.00
N GLY A 130 21.48 -1.45 13.22
CA GLY A 130 22.38 -2.42 12.60
C GLY A 130 22.25 -2.41 11.07
N LEU A 131 23.27 -2.93 10.40
CA LEU A 131 23.31 -3.00 8.92
C LEU A 131 22.06 -3.64 8.32
N GLU A 132 21.52 -4.69 8.94
CA GLU A 132 20.29 -5.37 8.47
C GLU A 132 19.05 -4.46 8.46
N ALA A 133 18.91 -3.57 9.46
CA ALA A 133 17.80 -2.63 9.50
C ALA A 133 17.94 -1.53 8.45
N LEU A 134 19.17 -1.06 8.20
CA LEU A 134 19.47 -0.12 7.13
C LEU A 134 19.22 -0.74 5.74
N GLU A 135 19.62 -2.00 5.53
CA GLU A 135 19.34 -2.75 4.32
C GLU A 135 17.84 -2.96 4.11
N SER A 136 17.07 -3.24 5.18
CA SER A 136 15.61 -3.35 5.10
C SER A 136 14.95 -2.06 4.63
N ILE A 137 15.39 -0.91 5.13
CA ILE A 137 14.87 0.38 4.70
C ILE A 137 15.23 0.66 3.24
N GLN A 138 16.48 0.38 2.84
CA GLN A 138 16.96 0.66 1.49
C GLN A 138 16.41 -0.30 0.43
N HIS A 139 16.23 -1.59 0.78
CA HIS A 139 15.87 -2.61 -0.19
C HIS A 139 14.40 -3.02 -0.18
N LEU A 140 13.69 -2.84 0.94
CA LEU A 140 12.32 -3.31 1.10
C LEU A 140 11.30 -2.18 1.28
N ASP A 141 11.75 -0.93 1.39
CA ASP A 141 10.88 0.23 1.75
C ASP A 141 10.06 -0.02 3.04
N THR A 142 10.58 -0.84 3.95
CA THR A 142 9.91 -1.20 5.19
C THR A 142 10.77 -0.88 6.39
N LEU A 143 10.14 -0.39 7.43
CA LEU A 143 10.81 -0.21 8.72
C LEU A 143 11.00 -1.56 9.39
N SER A 144 12.14 -1.76 10.06
CA SER A 144 12.30 -2.94 10.90
C SER A 144 11.27 -2.93 12.04
N PRO A 145 10.88 -4.11 12.59
CA PRO A 145 9.95 -4.17 13.71
C PRO A 145 10.41 -3.33 14.90
N GLU A 146 11.71 -3.35 15.23
CA GLU A 146 12.31 -2.62 16.34
C GLU A 146 12.22 -1.10 16.12
N LEU A 147 12.53 -0.63 14.91
CA LEU A 147 12.43 0.78 14.57
C LEU A 147 10.98 1.24 14.56
N SER A 148 10.08 0.44 14.00
CA SER A 148 8.64 0.71 14.01
C SER A 148 8.11 0.83 15.43
N GLN A 149 8.56 -0.03 16.34
CA GLN A 149 8.18 0.01 17.74
C GLN A 149 8.75 1.26 18.46
N SER A 150 10.02 1.57 18.25
CA SER A 150 10.64 2.77 18.80
C SER A 150 9.92 4.06 18.37
N ILE A 151 9.55 4.16 17.10
CA ILE A 151 8.76 5.29 16.58
C ILE A 151 7.36 5.32 17.20
N ALA A 152 6.72 4.17 17.34
CA ALA A 152 5.36 4.05 17.89
C ALA A 152 5.31 4.47 19.38
N GLU A 153 6.37 4.18 20.14
CA GLU A 153 6.49 4.48 21.57
C GLU A 153 6.98 5.90 21.87
N SER A 154 7.41 6.67 20.86
CA SER A 154 7.90 8.02 21.06
C SER A 154 6.83 8.95 21.64
N GLY A 155 6.98 9.31 22.89
CA GLY A 155 6.10 10.25 23.57
C GLY A 155 6.08 11.65 22.93
N PRO A 156 7.24 12.28 22.68
CA PRO A 156 7.31 13.60 22.03
C PRO A 156 6.69 13.61 20.64
N ARG A 157 6.95 12.59 19.82
CA ARG A 157 6.36 12.45 18.49
C ARG A 157 4.83 12.31 18.55
N ASN A 158 4.34 11.41 19.39
CA ASN A 158 2.91 11.17 19.54
C ASN A 158 2.19 12.41 20.09
N LYS A 159 2.82 13.13 21.00
CA LYS A 159 2.31 14.40 21.51
C LYS A 159 2.26 15.45 20.41
N LEU A 160 3.31 15.58 19.59
CA LEU A 160 3.36 16.52 18.46
C LEU A 160 2.22 16.26 17.46
N ILE A 161 1.97 15.00 17.12
CA ILE A 161 0.87 14.61 16.22
C ILE A 161 -0.48 15.08 16.76
N VAL A 162 -0.76 14.77 18.04
CA VAL A 162 -2.04 15.11 18.67
C VAL A 162 -2.19 16.62 18.86
N ASP A 163 -1.15 17.29 19.39
CA ASP A 163 -1.18 18.75 19.63
C ASP A 163 -1.32 19.53 18.31
N THR A 164 -0.69 19.07 17.23
CA THR A 164 -0.82 19.71 15.91
C THR A 164 -2.24 19.62 15.41
N TYR A 165 -2.86 18.45 15.48
CA TYR A 165 -4.25 18.32 15.08
C TYR A 165 -5.18 19.15 15.96
N VAL A 166 -5.03 19.13 17.30
CA VAL A 166 -5.88 19.90 18.23
C VAL A 166 -5.82 21.40 17.90
N LYS A 167 -4.63 21.92 17.58
CA LYS A 167 -4.45 23.33 17.23
C LYS A 167 -5.07 23.72 15.89
N LYS A 168 -5.14 22.77 14.96
CA LYS A 168 -5.58 22.98 13.57
C LYS A 168 -6.85 22.19 13.21
N ALA A 169 -7.63 21.77 14.21
CA ALA A 169 -8.78 20.89 14.00
C ALA A 169 -9.83 21.47 13.04
N ASP A 170 -10.05 22.80 13.08
CA ASP A 170 -10.99 23.47 12.18
C ASP A 170 -10.47 23.55 10.73
N GLU A 171 -9.15 23.64 10.56
CA GLU A 171 -8.47 23.64 9.25
C GLU A 171 -8.43 22.23 8.64
N TYR A 172 -8.04 21.23 9.44
CA TYR A 172 -7.84 19.86 8.96
C TYR A 172 -9.16 19.08 8.84
N GLY A 173 -10.14 19.38 9.68
CA GLY A 173 -11.45 18.71 9.65
C GLY A 173 -11.34 17.20 9.83
N LYS A 174 -12.01 16.44 8.96
CA LYS A 174 -11.91 14.97 8.95
C LYS A 174 -10.51 14.55 8.50
N THR A 175 -9.83 13.77 9.32
CA THR A 175 -8.42 13.44 9.12
C THR A 175 -8.17 11.94 9.23
N ILE A 176 -7.32 11.42 8.33
CA ILE A 176 -6.83 10.04 8.39
C ILE A 176 -5.36 10.09 8.81
N VAL A 177 -5.02 9.38 9.88
CA VAL A 177 -3.65 9.25 10.38
C VAL A 177 -3.12 7.86 10.05
N PHE A 178 -2.07 7.79 9.25
CA PHE A 178 -1.37 6.53 8.95
C PHE A 178 -0.33 6.26 10.06
N ALA A 179 -0.61 5.26 10.87
CA ALA A 179 0.29 4.83 11.93
C ALA A 179 1.35 3.84 11.41
N VAL A 180 2.50 3.78 12.05
CA VAL A 180 3.61 2.89 11.62
C VAL A 180 3.34 1.41 11.88
N ASN A 181 2.55 1.10 12.91
CA ASN A 181 2.08 -0.23 13.24
C ASN A 181 0.74 -0.16 13.99
N ILE A 182 0.20 -1.32 14.36
CA ILE A 182 -1.12 -1.43 14.98
C ILE A 182 -1.14 -0.87 16.40
N ASP A 183 -0.11 -1.14 17.18
CA ASP A 183 0.01 -0.62 18.55
C ASP A 183 0.06 0.90 18.54
N HIS A 184 0.74 1.49 17.55
CA HIS A 184 0.75 2.93 17.32
C HIS A 184 -0.65 3.47 16.97
N ALA A 185 -1.41 2.81 16.11
CA ALA A 185 -2.77 3.22 15.77
C ALA A 185 -3.67 3.24 17.01
N ILE A 186 -3.57 2.21 17.85
CA ILE A 186 -4.33 2.11 19.11
C ILE A 186 -3.87 3.19 20.10
N ALA A 187 -2.57 3.41 20.26
CA ALA A 187 -2.01 4.40 21.15
C ALA A 187 -2.42 5.82 20.75
N LEU A 188 -2.29 6.19 19.48
CA LEU A 188 -2.72 7.50 18.97
C LEU A 188 -4.23 7.72 19.18
N THR A 189 -5.06 6.71 18.90
CA THR A 189 -6.50 6.80 19.14
C THR A 189 -6.83 7.11 20.60
N LYS A 190 -6.14 6.47 21.56
CA LYS A 190 -6.31 6.75 22.98
C LYS A 190 -5.89 8.18 23.33
N LEU A 191 -4.78 8.66 22.75
CA LEU A 191 -4.29 10.03 22.99
C LEU A 191 -5.24 11.09 22.41
N PHE A 192 -5.74 10.91 21.20
CA PHE A 192 -6.75 11.80 20.61
C PHE A 192 -8.02 11.84 21.44
N ASN A 193 -8.56 10.69 21.85
CA ASN A 193 -9.76 10.64 22.70
C ASN A 193 -9.52 11.31 24.06
N LYS A 194 -8.34 11.15 24.65
CA LYS A 194 -7.94 11.86 25.89
C LYS A 194 -7.87 13.38 25.69
N ALA A 195 -7.51 13.83 24.49
CA ALA A 195 -7.49 15.24 24.11
C ALA A 195 -8.87 15.79 23.71
N GLY A 196 -9.94 15.00 23.85
CA GLY A 196 -11.31 15.40 23.52
C GLY A 196 -11.68 15.25 22.02
N ILE A 197 -10.80 14.69 21.21
CA ILE A 197 -11.05 14.42 19.80
C ILE A 197 -11.57 12.99 19.65
N LYS A 198 -12.79 12.83 19.18
CA LYS A 198 -13.35 11.50 18.91
C LYS A 198 -12.59 10.84 17.77
N ALA A 199 -11.76 9.87 18.07
CA ALA A 199 -10.97 9.10 17.14
C ALA A 199 -11.30 7.61 17.25
N ALA A 200 -11.19 6.90 16.13
CA ALA A 200 -11.30 5.45 16.04
C ALA A 200 -10.16 4.91 15.16
N TYR A 201 -9.83 3.65 15.29
CA TYR A 201 -8.82 2.99 14.48
C TYR A 201 -9.42 1.93 13.58
N VAL A 202 -8.76 1.72 12.44
CA VAL A 202 -9.03 0.63 11.49
C VAL A 202 -7.74 -0.14 11.32
N VAL A 203 -7.76 -1.42 11.65
CA VAL A 203 -6.58 -2.28 11.62
C VAL A 203 -6.95 -3.65 11.07
N SER A 204 -5.96 -4.41 10.58
CA SER A 204 -6.19 -5.81 10.20
C SER A 204 -6.70 -6.61 11.41
N ALA A 205 -7.51 -7.65 11.16
CA ALA A 205 -8.04 -8.51 12.21
C ALA A 205 -6.90 -9.06 13.08
N ILE A 206 -6.90 -8.73 14.37
CA ILE A 206 -5.87 -9.14 15.32
C ILE A 206 -6.55 -9.68 16.56
N LYS A 207 -5.93 -10.73 17.08
CA LYS A 207 -6.16 -11.16 18.44
C LYS A 207 -5.18 -10.40 19.32
N ASP A 208 -5.66 -9.44 20.07
CA ASP A 208 -4.85 -8.76 21.08
C ASP A 208 -4.39 -9.79 22.12
N MET A 209 -3.09 -10.07 22.14
CA MET A 209 -2.48 -11.06 23.03
C MET A 209 -2.52 -10.63 24.50
N GLY A 210 -2.65 -9.32 24.78
CA GLY A 210 -2.68 -8.78 26.13
C GLY A 210 -4.08 -8.71 26.75
N THR A 211 -5.09 -8.34 25.98
CA THR A 211 -6.47 -8.16 26.44
C THR A 211 -7.39 -9.31 26.03
N GLY A 212 -6.94 -10.17 25.10
CA GLY A 212 -7.78 -11.22 24.51
C GLY A 212 -8.88 -10.71 23.57
N ALA A 213 -8.98 -9.40 23.36
CA ALA A 213 -9.95 -8.80 22.47
C ALA A 213 -9.62 -9.13 21.01
N THR A 214 -10.63 -9.55 20.27
CA THR A 214 -10.49 -9.78 18.82
C THR A 214 -11.12 -8.60 18.10
N ILE A 215 -10.31 -7.84 17.36
CA ILE A 215 -10.81 -6.82 16.46
C ILE A 215 -11.33 -7.53 15.21
N SER A 216 -12.60 -7.41 14.96
CA SER A 216 -13.26 -8.06 13.83
C SER A 216 -13.38 -7.10 12.64
N PRO A 217 -13.57 -7.62 11.40
CA PRO A 217 -13.92 -6.78 10.26
C PRO A 217 -15.16 -5.91 10.50
N LYS A 218 -16.12 -6.37 11.31
CA LYS A 218 -17.34 -5.60 11.66
C LYS A 218 -17.02 -4.37 12.52
N ASP A 219 -16.03 -4.44 13.40
CA ASP A 219 -15.60 -3.29 14.20
C ASP A 219 -14.99 -2.21 13.30
N ASN A 220 -14.21 -2.63 12.30
CA ASN A 220 -13.66 -1.72 11.30
C ASN A 220 -14.76 -1.04 10.47
N GLU A 221 -15.77 -1.79 10.02
CA GLU A 221 -16.92 -1.23 9.29
C GLU A 221 -17.67 -0.19 10.12
N LYS A 222 -17.92 -0.49 11.40
CA LYS A 222 -18.55 0.45 12.34
C LYS A 222 -17.72 1.74 12.50
N ASN A 223 -16.39 1.62 12.63
CA ASN A 223 -15.50 2.76 12.77
C ASN A 223 -15.45 3.60 11.49
N LEU A 224 -15.45 2.97 10.32
CA LEU A 224 -15.53 3.66 9.03
C LEU A 224 -16.86 4.39 8.85
N GLU A 225 -17.96 3.80 9.26
CA GLU A 225 -19.27 4.45 9.19
C GLU A 225 -19.36 5.66 10.14
N ALA A 226 -18.83 5.53 11.35
CA ALA A 226 -18.74 6.65 12.32
C ALA A 226 -17.86 7.80 11.76
N PHE A 227 -16.82 7.50 11.00
CA PHE A 227 -16.01 8.51 10.30
C PHE A 227 -16.78 9.14 9.14
N ARG A 228 -17.54 8.37 8.36
CA ARG A 228 -18.38 8.90 7.27
C ARG A 228 -19.48 9.81 7.79
N SER A 229 -20.19 9.42 8.84
CA SER A 229 -21.25 10.21 9.49
C SER A 229 -20.71 11.47 10.16
N GLY A 230 -19.44 11.54 10.51
CA GLY A 230 -18.81 12.64 11.23
C GLY A 230 -18.86 12.50 12.75
N ASP A 231 -19.27 11.34 13.28
CA ASP A 231 -19.21 11.02 14.70
C ASP A 231 -17.76 10.86 15.19
N VAL A 232 -16.87 10.53 14.26
CA VAL A 232 -15.41 10.47 14.42
C VAL A 232 -14.76 11.47 13.46
N LYS A 233 -13.73 12.15 13.93
CA LYS A 233 -13.02 13.23 13.21
C LYS A 233 -11.79 12.71 12.46
#